data_951f51fa6f1f4ee5800eec71c48c0c8f
#
_entry.id   951f51fa6f1f4ee5800eec71c48c0c8f
#
_cell.length_a   1.000
_cell.length_b   1.000
_cell.length_c   1.000
_cell.angle_alpha   90.00
_cell.angle_beta   90.00
_cell.angle_gamma   90.00
#
_symmetry.space_group_name_H-M   'P 1'
#
loop_
_entity.id
_entity.type
_entity.pdbx_description
1 polymer ?
#
loop_
_entity_poly.entity_id
_entity_poly.type
_entity_poly.pdbx_seq_one_letter_code
_entity_poly.pdbx_strand_id
1 'polypeptide(L)'
;MKKIILSLAALSMLAACHESLEDRCAREVKEYTEKKCPAMIAETVRIDSLGFDKDTHTVHYYYTLLGKADNAQVVAKSNPRKALIQEVKNATSMETFKEAGYNFSYTYWSESHKGLKLFETTINKKDYAK
;
A
#
# COMPACT_ATOMS: atom_id res chain seq x y z
N MET A 1 -30.36 -25.39 27.52
CA MET A 1 -30.64 -24.52 26.35
C MET A 1 -29.76 -23.29 26.30
N LYS A 2 -29.59 -22.57 27.38
CA LYS A 2 -28.75 -21.36 27.41
C LYS A 2 -27.27 -21.65 27.10
N LYS A 3 -26.75 -22.80 27.51
CA LYS A 3 -25.37 -23.21 27.25
C LYS A 3 -25.07 -23.50 25.79
N ILE A 4 -26.07 -23.99 25.04
CA ILE A 4 -25.94 -24.31 23.62
C ILE A 4 -25.88 -23.02 22.78
N ILE A 5 -26.66 -22.00 23.17
CA ILE A 5 -26.69 -20.71 22.49
C ILE A 5 -25.36 -19.98 22.67
N LEU A 6 -24.77 -20.05 23.87
CA LEU A 6 -23.46 -19.46 24.17
C LEU A 6 -22.32 -20.13 23.37
N SER A 7 -22.39 -21.46 23.18
CA SER A 7 -21.43 -22.19 22.36
C SER A 7 -21.48 -21.79 20.89
N LEU A 8 -22.67 -21.54 20.37
CA LEU A 8 -22.84 -21.11 18.98
C LEU A 8 -22.31 -19.70 18.76
N ALA A 9 -22.52 -18.81 19.71
CA ALA A 9 -22.01 -17.45 19.64
C ALA A 9 -20.48 -17.43 19.66
N ALA A 10 -19.86 -18.27 20.48
CA ALA A 10 -18.41 -18.40 20.55
C ALA A 10 -17.81 -18.93 19.24
N LEU A 11 -18.48 -19.88 18.62
CA LEU A 11 -18.07 -20.42 17.32
C LEU A 11 -18.14 -19.38 16.21
N SER A 12 -19.16 -18.54 16.23
CA SER A 12 -19.30 -17.46 15.26
C SER A 12 -18.20 -16.41 15.38
N MET A 13 -17.77 -16.12 16.60
CA MET A 13 -16.66 -15.18 16.85
C MET A 13 -15.33 -15.76 16.35
N LEU A 14 -15.10 -17.06 16.56
CA LEU A 14 -13.89 -17.72 16.07
C LEU A 14 -13.83 -17.73 14.53
N ALA A 15 -14.97 -17.95 13.87
CA ALA A 15 -15.03 -17.91 12.40
C ALA A 15 -14.72 -16.51 11.86
N ALA A 16 -15.14 -15.44 12.55
CA ALA A 16 -14.85 -14.06 12.14
C ALA A 16 -13.39 -13.68 12.31
N CYS A 17 -12.63 -14.42 13.16
CA CYS A 17 -11.21 -14.16 13.41
C CYS A 17 -10.27 -14.90 12.47
N HIS A 18 -10.81 -15.63 11.48
CA HIS A 18 -10.01 -16.49 10.60
C HIS A 18 -9.60 -15.88 9.26
N GLU A 19 -9.80 -14.57 9.08
CA GLU A 19 -9.29 -13.90 7.89
C GLU A 19 -7.76 -13.93 7.93
N SER A 20 -7.12 -14.48 6.89
CA SER A 20 -5.67 -14.46 6.80
C SER A 20 -5.15 -13.05 6.61
N LEU A 21 -3.90 -12.81 6.95
CA LEU A 21 -3.28 -11.50 6.73
C LEU A 21 -3.28 -11.15 5.24
N GLU A 22 -3.04 -12.13 4.37
CA GLU A 22 -3.07 -11.96 2.93
C GLU A 22 -4.45 -11.53 2.44
N ASP A 23 -5.50 -12.19 2.91
CA ASP A 23 -6.87 -11.85 2.54
C ASP A 23 -7.27 -10.48 3.05
N ARG A 24 -6.83 -10.14 4.26
CA ARG A 24 -7.04 -8.81 4.83
C ARG A 24 -6.35 -7.73 3.99
N CYS A 25 -5.11 -7.97 3.61
CA CYS A 25 -4.36 -7.03 2.79
C CYS A 25 -5.05 -6.81 1.43
N ALA A 26 -5.44 -7.91 0.78
CA ALA A 26 -6.16 -7.84 -0.51
C ALA A 26 -7.46 -7.05 -0.37
N ARG A 27 -8.20 -7.28 0.71
CA ARG A 27 -9.46 -6.57 0.97
C ARG A 27 -9.24 -5.08 1.21
N GLU A 28 -8.29 -4.73 2.06
CA GLU A 28 -7.99 -3.33 2.38
C GLU A 28 -7.51 -2.55 1.16
N VAL A 29 -6.65 -3.17 0.35
CA VAL A 29 -6.15 -2.58 -0.90
C VAL A 29 -7.30 -2.32 -1.88
N LYS A 30 -8.18 -3.30 -2.05
CA LYS A 30 -9.34 -3.17 -2.93
C LYS A 30 -10.28 -2.07 -2.46
N GLU A 31 -10.60 -2.06 -1.16
CA GLU A 31 -11.48 -1.04 -0.58
C GLU A 31 -10.90 0.36 -0.72
N TYR A 32 -9.61 0.52 -0.46
CA TYR A 32 -8.96 1.82 -0.62
C TYR A 32 -9.06 2.32 -2.06
N THR A 33 -8.77 1.44 -3.02
CA THR A 33 -8.82 1.79 -4.44
C THR A 33 -10.25 2.19 -4.85
N GLU A 34 -11.24 1.41 -4.46
CA GLU A 34 -12.63 1.67 -4.82
C GLU A 34 -13.18 2.95 -4.18
N LYS A 35 -12.83 3.21 -2.94
CA LYS A 35 -13.41 4.32 -2.16
C LYS A 35 -12.62 5.62 -2.26
N LYS A 36 -11.31 5.56 -2.46
CA LYS A 36 -10.44 6.72 -2.34
C LYS A 36 -9.61 7.05 -3.57
N CYS A 37 -9.62 6.23 -4.58
CA CYS A 37 -8.84 6.48 -5.80
C CYS A 37 -9.74 6.70 -7.01
N PRO A 38 -9.29 7.51 -7.97
CA PRO A 38 -8.10 8.36 -7.90
C PRO A 38 -8.31 9.58 -7.02
N ALA A 39 -7.24 10.10 -6.44
CA ALA A 39 -7.32 11.30 -5.61
C ALA A 39 -5.98 12.04 -5.58
N MET A 40 -6.04 13.36 -5.52
CA MET A 40 -4.84 14.16 -5.31
C MET A 40 -4.41 14.05 -3.86
N ILE A 41 -3.18 13.62 -3.62
CA ILE A 41 -2.61 13.54 -2.28
C ILE A 41 -1.66 14.71 -2.00
N ALA A 42 -1.26 15.41 -3.04
CA ALA A 42 -0.47 16.63 -2.98
C ALA A 42 -0.77 17.42 -4.25
N GLU A 43 -0.25 18.65 -4.34
CA GLU A 43 -0.50 19.52 -5.49
C GLU A 43 -0.08 18.87 -6.82
N THR A 44 1.00 18.09 -6.82
CA THR A 44 1.57 17.49 -8.02
C THR A 44 1.56 15.97 -8.03
N VAL A 45 0.85 15.33 -7.09
CA VAL A 45 0.84 13.87 -6.95
C VAL A 45 -0.59 13.37 -6.82
N ARG A 46 -0.97 12.49 -7.74
CA ARG A 46 -2.26 11.80 -7.71
C ARG A 46 -2.03 10.32 -7.40
N ILE A 47 -2.74 9.78 -6.43
CA ILE A 47 -2.78 8.33 -6.23
C ILE A 47 -3.85 7.75 -7.15
N ASP A 48 -3.46 6.79 -8.00
CA ASP A 48 -4.35 6.21 -8.99
C ASP A 48 -5.03 4.95 -8.49
N SER A 49 -4.27 4.07 -7.85
CA SER A 49 -4.78 2.80 -7.34
C SER A 49 -3.73 2.14 -6.45
N LEU A 50 -4.20 1.13 -5.72
CA LEU A 50 -3.32 0.20 -5.01
C LEU A 50 -3.54 -1.21 -5.58
N GLY A 51 -2.54 -2.05 -5.45
CA GLY A 51 -2.62 -3.46 -5.81
C GLY A 51 -1.93 -4.32 -4.77
N PHE A 52 -2.20 -5.60 -4.77
CA PHE A 52 -1.54 -6.55 -3.87
C PHE A 52 -1.15 -7.80 -4.63
N ASP A 53 0.14 -8.13 -4.57
CA ASP A 53 0.66 -9.39 -5.10
C ASP A 53 0.79 -10.37 -3.94
N LYS A 54 -0.08 -11.37 -3.93
CA LYS A 54 -0.14 -12.39 -2.89
C LYS A 54 1.09 -13.29 -2.88
N ASP A 55 1.66 -13.56 -4.05
CA ASP A 55 2.81 -14.47 -4.18
C ASP A 55 4.08 -13.89 -3.56
N THR A 56 4.27 -12.59 -3.69
CA THR A 56 5.45 -11.89 -3.17
C THR A 56 5.18 -11.09 -1.91
N HIS A 57 3.94 -11.06 -1.45
CA HIS A 57 3.50 -10.21 -0.32
C HIS A 57 3.87 -8.75 -0.54
N THR A 58 3.56 -8.24 -1.74
CA THR A 58 3.90 -6.87 -2.12
C THR A 58 2.65 -6.02 -2.29
N VAL A 59 2.58 -4.92 -1.55
CA VAL A 59 1.56 -3.89 -1.74
C VAL A 59 2.10 -2.89 -2.76
N HIS A 60 1.36 -2.68 -3.83
CA HIS A 60 1.74 -1.75 -4.91
C HIS A 60 0.95 -0.46 -4.79
N TYR A 61 1.67 0.66 -4.85
CA TYR A 61 1.10 2.00 -4.88
C TYR A 61 1.39 2.62 -6.24
N TYR A 62 0.34 3.01 -6.96
CA TYR A 62 0.46 3.58 -8.30
C TYR A 62 0.08 5.06 -8.27
N TYR A 63 1.02 5.89 -8.67
CA TYR A 63 0.87 7.35 -8.68
C TYR A 63 1.11 7.92 -10.05
N THR A 64 0.53 9.10 -10.28
CA THR A 64 0.85 9.94 -11.44
C THR A 64 1.38 11.26 -10.94
N LEU A 65 2.48 11.71 -11.52
CA LEU A 65 3.08 13.01 -11.24
C LEU A 65 2.60 14.05 -12.25
N LEU A 66 2.26 15.24 -11.76
CA LEU A 66 1.72 16.34 -12.54
C LEU A 66 2.57 17.60 -12.40
N GLY A 67 2.44 18.51 -13.35
CA GLY A 67 3.07 19.81 -13.27
C GLY A 67 4.58 19.74 -13.10
N LYS A 68 5.09 20.42 -12.10
CA LYS A 68 6.55 20.51 -11.85
C LYS A 68 7.20 19.17 -11.50
N ALA A 69 6.44 18.27 -10.89
CA ALA A 69 6.95 16.96 -10.52
C ALA A 69 7.01 15.99 -11.71
N ASP A 70 6.27 16.28 -12.78
CA ASP A 70 6.26 15.47 -13.99
C ASP A 70 7.50 15.77 -14.83
N ASN A 71 8.67 15.38 -14.28
CA ASN A 71 9.97 15.67 -14.89
C ASN A 71 11.00 14.71 -14.32
N ALA A 72 11.63 13.92 -15.19
CA ALA A 72 12.60 12.90 -14.78
C ALA A 72 13.78 13.46 -13.99
N GLN A 73 14.25 14.65 -14.34
CA GLN A 73 15.38 15.28 -13.64
C GLN A 73 14.99 15.74 -12.25
N VAL A 74 13.80 16.32 -12.11
CA VAL A 74 13.26 16.75 -10.81
C VAL A 74 13.10 15.54 -9.88
N VAL A 75 12.55 14.46 -10.40
CA VAL A 75 12.37 13.20 -9.64
C VAL A 75 13.74 12.67 -9.19
N ALA A 76 14.70 12.59 -10.09
CA ALA A 76 16.04 12.08 -9.78
C ALA A 76 16.73 12.88 -8.67
N LYS A 77 16.57 14.20 -8.70
CA LYS A 77 17.20 15.10 -7.70
C LYS A 77 16.52 15.03 -6.33
N SER A 78 15.26 14.65 -6.28
CA SER A 78 14.49 14.63 -5.02
C SER A 78 14.81 13.43 -4.12
N ASN A 79 15.53 12.42 -4.63
CA ASN A 79 15.84 11.19 -3.91
C ASN A 79 14.59 10.56 -3.27
N PRO A 80 13.60 10.17 -4.10
CA PRO A 80 12.30 9.69 -3.57
C PRO A 80 12.40 8.40 -2.79
N ARG A 81 13.35 7.52 -3.10
CA ARG A 81 13.52 6.27 -2.37
C ARG A 81 13.80 6.51 -0.89
N LYS A 82 14.67 7.45 -0.58
CA LYS A 82 15.02 7.78 0.81
C LYS A 82 13.79 8.28 1.58
N ALA A 83 13.01 9.16 0.96
CA ALA A 83 11.79 9.69 1.56
C ALA A 83 10.76 8.59 1.78
N LEU A 84 10.60 7.69 0.82
CA LEU A 84 9.64 6.58 0.91
C LEU A 84 10.02 5.57 1.99
N ILE A 85 11.31 5.27 2.14
CA ILE A 85 11.78 4.41 3.23
C ILE A 85 11.40 5.00 4.58
N GLN A 86 11.61 6.29 4.75
CA GLN A 86 11.27 6.99 5.98
C GLN A 86 9.76 6.98 6.24
N GLU A 87 8.98 7.17 5.19
CA GLU A 87 7.53 7.13 5.26
C GLU A 87 7.01 5.75 5.70
N VAL A 88 7.56 4.68 5.12
CA VAL A 88 7.21 3.30 5.52
C VAL A 88 7.60 3.04 6.97
N LYS A 89 8.79 3.47 7.38
CA LYS A 89 9.23 3.31 8.77
C LYS A 89 8.28 3.96 9.76
N ASN A 90 7.75 5.12 9.42
CA ASN A 90 6.90 5.92 10.30
C ASN A 90 5.43 5.58 10.22
N ALA A 91 5.00 4.81 9.20
CA ALA A 91 3.59 4.51 8.98
C ALA A 91 3.07 3.48 9.98
N THR A 92 2.23 3.91 10.90
CA THR A 92 1.60 3.04 11.90
C THR A 92 0.50 2.17 11.30
N SER A 93 -0.16 2.65 10.26
CA SER A 93 -1.23 1.91 9.56
C SER A 93 -0.74 0.64 8.87
N MET A 94 0.55 0.55 8.60
CA MET A 94 1.18 -0.60 7.95
C MET A 94 1.86 -1.56 8.95
N GLU A 95 1.75 -1.31 10.24
CA GLU A 95 2.53 -2.01 11.26
C GLU A 95 2.39 -3.54 11.19
N THR A 96 1.16 -4.02 11.05
CA THR A 96 0.88 -5.46 10.96
C THR A 96 1.57 -6.10 9.75
N PHE A 97 1.53 -5.42 8.62
CA PHE A 97 2.16 -5.90 7.39
C PHE A 97 3.69 -5.82 7.46
N LYS A 98 4.22 -4.76 8.09
CA LYS A 98 5.66 -4.64 8.31
C LYS A 98 6.20 -5.73 9.22
N GLU A 99 5.49 -6.06 10.29
CA GLU A 99 5.87 -7.17 11.19
C GLU A 99 5.92 -8.50 10.45
N ALA A 100 5.02 -8.69 9.49
CA ALA A 100 4.99 -9.89 8.65
C ALA A 100 6.03 -9.88 7.52
N GLY A 101 6.79 -8.79 7.36
CA GLY A 101 7.84 -8.69 6.37
C GLY A 101 7.38 -8.39 4.95
N TYR A 102 6.20 -7.76 4.81
CA TYR A 102 5.66 -7.41 3.50
C TYR A 102 6.53 -6.37 2.78
N ASN A 103 6.45 -6.38 1.46
CA ASN A 103 7.12 -5.41 0.61
C ASN A 103 6.15 -4.31 0.20
N PHE A 104 6.67 -3.10 -0.02
CA PHE A 104 5.89 -1.95 -0.47
C PHE A 104 6.55 -1.39 -1.72
N SER A 105 5.83 -1.43 -2.84
CA SER A 105 6.34 -1.00 -4.14
C SER A 105 5.63 0.27 -4.57
N TYR A 106 6.39 1.22 -5.07
CA TYR A 106 5.89 2.54 -5.47
C TYR A 106 6.26 2.79 -6.92
N THR A 107 5.27 3.11 -7.74
CA THR A 107 5.45 3.40 -9.16
C THR A 107 4.86 4.77 -9.47
N TYR A 108 5.64 5.62 -10.11
CA TYR A 108 5.24 6.99 -10.48
C TYR A 108 5.27 7.14 -11.99
N TRP A 109 4.12 7.46 -12.56
CA TRP A 109 3.92 7.66 -13.99
C TRP A 109 3.85 9.13 -14.32
N SER A 110 4.20 9.47 -15.57
CA SER A 110 4.06 10.82 -16.11
C SER A 110 2.62 11.08 -16.55
N GLU A 111 2.06 12.22 -16.17
CA GLU A 111 0.75 12.65 -16.68
C GLU A 111 0.84 13.11 -18.14
N SER A 112 1.87 13.88 -18.48
CA SER A 112 2.00 14.45 -19.83
C SER A 112 2.46 13.47 -20.87
N HIS A 113 3.14 12.40 -20.46
CA HIS A 113 3.66 11.35 -21.37
C HIS A 113 3.12 10.00 -20.91
N LYS A 114 1.96 9.61 -21.41
CA LYS A 114 1.31 8.34 -21.04
C LYS A 114 2.22 7.16 -21.31
N GLY A 115 2.34 6.28 -20.32
CA GLY A 115 3.19 5.10 -20.40
C GLY A 115 4.64 5.33 -20.00
N LEU A 116 5.02 6.58 -19.72
CA LEU A 116 6.37 6.88 -19.23
C LEU A 116 6.44 6.73 -17.72
N LYS A 117 7.23 5.78 -17.26
CA LYS A 117 7.52 5.57 -15.85
C LYS A 117 8.65 6.51 -15.44
N LEU A 118 8.37 7.38 -14.48
CA LEU A 118 9.36 8.34 -13.98
C LEU A 118 10.21 7.75 -12.85
N PHE A 119 9.63 6.85 -12.06
CA PHE A 119 10.34 6.26 -10.94
C PHE A 119 9.60 5.00 -10.46
N GLU A 120 10.37 4.03 -9.98
CA GLU A 120 9.82 2.83 -9.35
C GLU A 120 10.82 2.32 -8.32
N THR A 121 10.32 1.92 -7.17
CA THR A 121 11.16 1.32 -6.14
C THR A 121 10.32 0.37 -5.27
N THR A 122 10.97 -0.67 -4.75
CA THR A 122 10.36 -1.58 -3.79
C THR A 122 11.13 -1.48 -2.48
N ILE A 123 10.39 -1.28 -1.41
CA ILE A 123 10.93 -1.16 -0.06
C ILE A 123 10.60 -2.45 0.68
N ASN A 124 11.63 -3.12 1.15
CA ASN A 124 11.49 -4.40 1.82
C ASN A 124 11.87 -4.31 3.29
N LYS A 125 11.77 -5.44 3.99
CA LYS A 125 12.05 -5.51 5.43
C LYS A 125 13.43 -4.98 5.81
N LYS A 126 14.44 -5.22 4.98
CA LYS A 126 15.80 -4.73 5.25
C LYS A 126 15.85 -3.21 5.27
N ASP A 127 15.01 -2.57 4.44
CA ASP A 127 14.97 -1.11 4.34
C ASP A 127 14.29 -0.46 5.54
N TYR A 128 13.19 -1.04 6.03
CA TYR A 128 12.39 -0.40 7.09
C TYR A 128 12.60 -0.99 8.49
N ALA A 129 13.26 -2.12 8.61
CA ALA A 129 13.56 -2.70 9.91
C ALA A 129 14.63 -1.85 10.64
N LYS A 130 14.52 -1.83 11.94
CA LYS A 130 15.48 -1.10 12.78
C LYS A 130 16.75 -1.92 13.04
#